data_0e62a7811f4131248ec97679274d0c10
#
_entry.id   0e62a7811f4131248ec97679274d0c10
#
_cell.length_a   1.000
_cell.length_b   1.000
_cell.length_c   1.000
_cell.angle_alpha   90.00
_cell.angle_beta   90.00
_cell.angle_gamma   90.00
#
_symmetry.space_group_name_H-M   'P 1'
#
loop_
_entity.id
_entity.type
_entity.pdbx_description
1 polymer ?
#
loop_
_entity_poly.entity_id
_entity_poly.type
_entity_poly.pdbx_seq_one_letter_code
_entity_poly.pdbx_strand_id
1 'polypeptide(L)'
;SNMTDLRRISEIVHRYGAKLSCELVHAGRSAPKQFRPNSPAIAPSAIPVENGPTDIREMDERDMETIRNEYCDVAQRLMKSGFDMVMVHAAHGNLLAQFLSPKYNQRTDEYGGSFENRARWPLSVLKAMRERVGKGLCIDMRISGDELVPGGMGIEETKAFIRLAQEYIDTVHVSQGLIVEPKYMPYTMPAFYLPHCHNVKWSEQIKADPDIHIPVTVVGSITTVAEAEEIIASGKADM
;
A
#
# COMPACT_ATOMS: atom_id res chain seq x y z
N SER A 1 -15.72 12.60 -9.66
CA SER A 1 -14.59 12.92 -10.56
C SER A 1 -15.02 12.62 -11.97
N ASN A 2 -14.77 13.56 -12.82
CA ASN A 2 -15.20 13.50 -14.19
C ASN A 2 -14.30 12.54 -14.97
N MET A 3 -14.82 11.42 -15.46
CA MET A 3 -14.09 10.45 -16.28
C MET A 3 -13.46 11.09 -17.52
N THR A 4 -14.05 12.18 -18.02
CA THR A 4 -13.52 12.97 -19.13
C THR A 4 -12.16 13.58 -18.79
N ASP A 5 -12.02 14.14 -17.57
CA ASP A 5 -10.75 14.75 -17.14
C ASP A 5 -9.67 13.69 -16.94
N LEU A 6 -10.02 12.53 -16.36
CA LEU A 6 -9.09 11.41 -16.21
C LEU A 6 -8.59 10.91 -17.57
N ARG A 7 -9.50 10.77 -18.56
CA ARG A 7 -9.14 10.37 -19.91
C ARG A 7 -8.22 11.40 -20.58
N ARG A 8 -8.52 12.69 -20.42
CA ARG A 8 -7.67 13.75 -20.96
C ARG A 8 -6.25 13.70 -20.38
N ILE A 9 -6.11 13.42 -19.08
CA ILE A 9 -4.78 13.27 -18.45
C ILE A 9 -4.04 12.10 -19.09
N SER A 10 -4.66 10.92 -19.20
CA SER A 10 -4.01 9.75 -19.81
C SER A 10 -3.61 9.99 -21.26
N GLU A 11 -4.47 10.62 -22.05
CA GLU A 11 -4.17 10.98 -23.46
C GLU A 11 -2.98 11.92 -23.56
N ILE A 12 -2.87 12.92 -22.67
CA ILE A 12 -1.73 13.84 -22.65
C ILE A 12 -0.43 13.10 -22.33
N VAL A 13 -0.43 12.24 -21.32
CA VAL A 13 0.76 11.47 -20.91
C VAL A 13 1.17 10.50 -22.01
N HIS A 14 0.22 9.77 -22.59
CA HIS A 14 0.47 8.79 -23.65
C HIS A 14 0.99 9.44 -24.95
N ARG A 15 0.63 10.69 -25.21
CA ARG A 15 1.15 11.45 -26.39
C ARG A 15 2.67 11.53 -26.39
N TYR A 16 3.30 11.49 -25.20
CA TYR A 16 4.76 11.50 -25.04
C TYR A 16 5.35 10.11 -24.82
N GLY A 17 4.58 9.04 -25.03
CA GLY A 17 5.03 7.66 -24.87
C GLY A 17 5.18 7.18 -23.43
N ALA A 18 4.83 8.01 -22.44
CA ALA A 18 4.91 7.63 -21.01
C ALA A 18 3.68 6.83 -20.56
N LYS A 19 3.82 6.09 -19.46
CA LYS A 19 2.75 5.35 -18.79
C LYS A 19 2.24 6.11 -17.59
N LEU A 20 0.99 5.87 -17.23
CA LEU A 20 0.33 6.61 -16.15
C LEU A 20 -0.23 5.66 -15.08
N SER A 21 0.15 5.91 -13.83
CA SER A 21 -0.37 5.24 -12.65
C SER A 21 -1.17 6.19 -11.76
N CYS A 22 -2.11 5.62 -11.00
CA CYS A 22 -2.84 6.34 -9.95
C CYS A 22 -2.73 5.57 -8.64
N GLU A 23 -2.32 6.25 -7.56
CA GLU A 23 -2.27 5.66 -6.23
C GLU A 23 -3.65 5.72 -5.56
N LEU A 24 -4.12 4.56 -5.08
CA LEU A 24 -5.37 4.41 -4.33
C LEU A 24 -5.03 4.26 -2.85
N VAL A 25 -5.51 5.18 -2.05
CA VAL A 25 -5.25 5.22 -0.61
C VAL A 25 -6.54 5.43 0.19
N HIS A 26 -6.68 4.71 1.29
CA HIS A 26 -7.67 4.97 2.33
C HIS A 26 -6.93 5.16 3.66
N ALA A 27 -7.07 6.35 4.25
CA ALA A 27 -6.29 6.74 5.43
C ALA A 27 -6.69 5.98 6.72
N GLY A 28 -7.84 5.31 6.72
CA GLY A 28 -8.31 4.55 7.88
C GLY A 28 -8.44 5.43 9.13
N ARG A 29 -7.86 4.97 10.25
CA ARG A 29 -7.84 5.69 11.54
C ARG A 29 -7.24 7.10 11.45
N SER A 30 -6.41 7.34 10.45
CA SER A 30 -5.69 8.62 10.29
C SER A 30 -6.44 9.63 9.41
N ALA A 31 -7.66 9.29 8.96
CA ALA A 31 -8.45 10.16 8.11
C ALA A 31 -8.75 11.50 8.80
N PRO A 32 -8.31 12.66 8.25
CA PRO A 32 -8.53 13.95 8.87
C PRO A 32 -10.00 14.31 8.96
N LYS A 33 -10.41 14.94 10.07
CA LYS A 33 -11.81 15.32 10.34
C LYS A 33 -12.42 16.24 9.26
N GLN A 34 -11.60 17.07 8.64
CA GLN A 34 -12.02 17.98 7.57
C GLN A 34 -12.58 17.25 6.34
N PHE A 35 -12.14 16.02 6.08
CA PHE A 35 -12.62 15.20 4.96
C PHE A 35 -13.79 14.26 5.34
N ARG A 36 -14.14 14.20 6.62
CA ARG A 36 -15.24 13.39 7.16
C ARG A 36 -16.02 14.14 8.24
N PRO A 37 -16.55 15.36 8.00
CA PRO A 37 -17.08 16.26 9.02
C PRO A 37 -18.18 15.63 9.89
N ASN A 38 -18.98 14.74 9.32
CA ASN A 38 -20.16 14.14 9.95
C ASN A 38 -20.00 12.65 10.31
N SER A 39 -18.79 12.08 10.19
CA SER A 39 -18.57 10.65 10.44
C SER A 39 -17.31 10.41 11.27
N PRO A 40 -17.23 9.32 12.04
CA PRO A 40 -15.97 8.87 12.65
C PRO A 40 -14.98 8.41 11.58
N ALA A 41 -13.69 8.37 11.92
CA ALA A 41 -12.74 7.58 11.17
C ALA A 41 -13.05 6.09 11.37
N ILE A 42 -12.71 5.26 10.38
CA ILE A 42 -12.94 3.82 10.44
C ILE A 42 -11.62 3.07 10.33
N ALA A 43 -11.49 1.98 11.04
CA ALA A 43 -10.25 1.22 11.15
C ALA A 43 -10.55 -0.24 11.54
N PRO A 44 -9.58 -1.18 11.45
CA PRO A 44 -9.77 -2.53 11.99
C PRO A 44 -10.11 -2.51 13.48
N SER A 45 -9.54 -1.59 14.26
CA SER A 45 -9.83 -1.41 15.68
C SER A 45 -9.86 0.06 16.07
N ALA A 46 -10.67 0.42 17.06
CA ALA A 46 -10.90 1.81 17.49
C ALA A 46 -9.75 2.35 18.36
N ILE A 47 -8.51 2.31 17.85
CA ILE A 47 -7.31 2.78 18.54
C ILE A 47 -7.04 4.24 18.17
N PRO A 48 -7.03 5.19 19.13
CA PRO A 48 -6.77 6.60 18.87
C PRO A 48 -5.40 6.86 18.22
N VAL A 49 -5.29 7.92 17.41
CA VAL A 49 -4.02 8.40 16.85
C VAL A 49 -3.46 9.47 17.77
N GLU A 50 -2.21 9.33 18.18
CA GLU A 50 -1.53 10.38 18.95
C GLU A 50 -1.48 11.67 18.13
N ASN A 51 -1.95 12.77 18.72
CA ASN A 51 -2.10 14.08 18.06
C ASN A 51 -2.95 14.06 16.76
N GLY A 52 -3.85 13.11 16.63
CA GLY A 52 -4.70 12.91 15.47
C GLY A 52 -6.16 12.64 15.83
N PRO A 53 -6.92 11.96 14.95
CA PRO A 53 -8.31 11.61 15.22
C PRO A 53 -8.48 10.76 16.48
N THR A 54 -9.49 11.11 17.29
CA THR A 54 -9.91 10.35 18.48
C THR A 54 -11.27 9.68 18.30
N ASP A 55 -12.08 10.18 17.36
CA ASP A 55 -13.38 9.65 16.99
C ASP A 55 -13.23 8.54 15.93
N ILE A 56 -12.76 7.38 16.37
CA ILE A 56 -12.50 6.21 15.53
C ILE A 56 -13.50 5.12 15.87
N ARG A 57 -14.07 4.50 14.83
CA ARG A 57 -14.97 3.35 14.94
C ARG A 57 -14.33 2.14 14.31
N GLU A 58 -14.51 1.00 14.93
CA GLU A 58 -14.16 -0.29 14.32
C GLU A 58 -15.05 -0.56 13.11
N MET A 59 -14.46 -1.07 12.03
CA MET A 59 -15.16 -1.43 10.81
C MET A 59 -16.01 -2.68 11.03
N ASP A 60 -17.24 -2.63 10.56
CA ASP A 60 -18.10 -3.79 10.41
C ASP A 60 -17.97 -4.42 9.01
N GLU A 61 -18.65 -5.54 8.78
CA GLU A 61 -18.64 -6.23 7.48
C GLU A 61 -19.17 -5.37 6.34
N ARG A 62 -20.14 -4.49 6.61
CA ARG A 62 -20.70 -3.58 5.61
C ARG A 62 -19.69 -2.52 5.19
N ASP A 63 -18.91 -1.98 6.14
CA ASP A 63 -17.81 -1.07 5.82
C ASP A 63 -16.77 -1.76 4.95
N MET A 64 -16.36 -2.97 5.36
CA MET A 64 -15.38 -3.77 4.63
C MET A 64 -15.82 -4.08 3.20
N GLU A 65 -17.09 -4.45 3.01
CA GLU A 65 -17.65 -4.69 1.69
C GLU A 65 -17.75 -3.40 0.86
N THR A 66 -18.21 -2.31 1.45
CA THR A 66 -18.33 -1.00 0.79
C THR A 66 -16.99 -0.54 0.26
N ILE A 67 -15.97 -0.52 1.12
CA ILE A 67 -14.62 -0.06 0.73
C ILE A 67 -14.00 -0.99 -0.31
N ARG A 68 -14.15 -2.31 -0.17
CA ARG A 68 -13.69 -3.26 -1.19
C ARG A 68 -14.30 -2.96 -2.55
N ASN A 69 -15.61 -2.69 -2.60
CA ASN A 69 -16.28 -2.34 -3.84
C ASN A 69 -15.82 -0.99 -4.39
N GLU A 70 -15.56 0.00 -3.55
CA GLU A 70 -15.02 1.31 -3.95
C GLU A 70 -13.61 1.17 -4.59
N TYR A 71 -12.71 0.35 -4.04
CA TYR A 71 -11.42 0.05 -4.68
C TYR A 71 -11.62 -0.55 -6.08
N CYS A 72 -12.53 -1.51 -6.22
CA CYS A 72 -12.85 -2.12 -7.51
C CYS A 72 -13.43 -1.11 -8.52
N ASP A 73 -14.35 -0.26 -8.09
CA ASP A 73 -15.02 0.73 -8.94
C ASP A 73 -14.05 1.81 -9.41
N VAL A 74 -13.14 2.27 -8.52
CA VAL A 74 -12.12 3.26 -8.89
C VAL A 74 -11.11 2.64 -9.85
N ALA A 75 -10.62 1.42 -9.60
CA ALA A 75 -9.72 0.72 -10.51
C ALA A 75 -10.36 0.55 -11.91
N GLN A 76 -11.62 0.15 -11.99
CA GLN A 76 -12.33 0.02 -13.25
C GLN A 76 -12.52 1.36 -13.97
N ARG A 77 -12.80 2.45 -13.24
CA ARG A 77 -12.89 3.81 -13.82
C ARG A 77 -11.56 4.27 -14.39
N LEU A 78 -10.46 4.04 -13.68
CA LEU A 78 -9.11 4.38 -14.14
C LEU A 78 -8.76 3.59 -15.40
N MET A 79 -8.99 2.28 -15.42
CA MET A 79 -8.80 1.44 -16.61
C MET A 79 -9.60 1.96 -17.82
N LYS A 80 -10.89 2.26 -17.64
CA LYS A 80 -11.75 2.82 -18.70
C LYS A 80 -11.35 4.24 -19.13
N SER A 81 -10.59 4.94 -18.29
CA SER A 81 -10.04 6.27 -18.59
C SER A 81 -8.64 6.22 -19.22
N GLY A 82 -8.10 5.02 -19.49
CA GLY A 82 -6.82 4.84 -20.17
C GLY A 82 -5.59 4.86 -19.24
N PHE A 83 -5.77 4.71 -17.92
CA PHE A 83 -4.63 4.51 -17.04
C PHE A 83 -4.02 3.12 -17.27
N ASP A 84 -2.70 3.04 -17.18
CA ASP A 84 -1.96 1.79 -17.38
C ASP A 84 -1.82 0.98 -16.08
N MET A 85 -1.81 1.65 -14.93
CA MET A 85 -1.57 1.04 -13.63
C MET A 85 -2.35 1.73 -12.52
N VAL A 86 -2.68 0.98 -11.48
CA VAL A 86 -3.06 1.49 -10.16
C VAL A 86 -2.06 1.00 -9.12
N MET A 87 -1.69 1.86 -8.19
CA MET A 87 -0.93 1.49 -7.01
C MET A 87 -1.88 1.39 -5.81
N VAL A 88 -1.96 0.23 -5.19
CA VAL A 88 -2.74 0.01 -3.95
C VAL A 88 -1.84 0.29 -2.75
N HIS A 89 -2.19 1.29 -1.96
CA HIS A 89 -1.37 1.70 -0.83
C HIS A 89 -1.66 0.85 0.42
N ALA A 90 -0.84 -0.18 0.63
CA ALA A 90 -0.86 -1.07 1.79
C ALA A 90 0.34 -0.84 2.73
N ALA A 91 0.83 0.40 2.82
CA ALA A 91 1.99 0.79 3.62
C ALA A 91 1.67 1.96 4.58
N HIS A 92 2.65 2.32 5.40
CA HIS A 92 2.74 3.58 6.16
C HIS A 92 1.59 3.82 7.16
N GLY A 93 0.86 2.77 7.56
CA GLY A 93 -0.27 2.89 8.48
C GLY A 93 -1.57 3.37 7.82
N ASN A 94 -1.71 3.24 6.49
CA ASN A 94 -3.00 3.37 5.80
C ASN A 94 -3.87 2.12 6.02
N LEU A 95 -5.13 2.17 5.63
CA LEU A 95 -6.14 1.20 6.07
C LEU A 95 -5.75 -0.27 5.85
N LEU A 96 -5.24 -0.63 4.67
CA LEU A 96 -4.81 -2.01 4.40
C LEU A 96 -3.64 -2.42 5.30
N ALA A 97 -2.66 -1.52 5.52
CA ALA A 97 -1.57 -1.74 6.46
C ALA A 97 -2.08 -1.85 7.91
N GLN A 98 -3.11 -1.08 8.28
CA GLN A 98 -3.71 -1.19 9.62
C GLN A 98 -4.32 -2.57 9.87
N PHE A 99 -4.92 -3.20 8.86
CA PHE A 99 -5.41 -4.58 8.98
C PHE A 99 -4.28 -5.59 9.14
N LEU A 100 -3.19 -5.42 8.39
CA LEU A 100 -2.02 -6.31 8.44
C LEU A 100 -1.26 -6.19 9.76
N SER A 101 -1.18 -4.98 10.32
CA SER A 101 -0.37 -4.68 11.50
C SER A 101 -0.96 -5.27 12.79
N PRO A 102 -0.24 -6.12 13.53
CA PRO A 102 -0.72 -6.61 14.83
C PRO A 102 -0.84 -5.49 15.87
N LYS A 103 -0.13 -4.37 15.68
CA LYS A 103 -0.24 -3.20 16.55
C LYS A 103 -1.58 -2.49 16.41
N TYR A 104 -2.14 -2.40 15.20
CA TYR A 104 -3.35 -1.63 14.91
C TYR A 104 -4.58 -2.49 14.70
N ASN A 105 -4.41 -3.78 14.42
CA ASN A 105 -5.49 -4.74 14.31
C ASN A 105 -5.54 -5.61 15.57
N GLN A 106 -6.37 -5.19 16.51
CA GLN A 106 -6.63 -5.90 17.77
C GLN A 106 -7.99 -6.60 17.77
N ARG A 107 -8.53 -6.90 16.58
CA ARG A 107 -9.77 -7.66 16.44
C ARG A 107 -9.63 -9.07 16.98
N THR A 108 -10.75 -9.60 17.46
CA THR A 108 -10.85 -10.97 17.99
C THR A 108 -11.69 -11.89 17.12
N ASP A 109 -12.17 -11.37 15.97
CA ASP A 109 -12.92 -12.12 14.97
C ASP A 109 -11.98 -12.71 13.88
N GLU A 110 -12.58 -13.20 12.80
CA GLU A 110 -11.85 -13.81 11.68
C GLU A 110 -10.94 -12.85 10.87
N TYR A 111 -10.92 -11.55 11.22
CA TYR A 111 -10.08 -10.52 10.59
C TYR A 111 -8.95 -10.04 11.51
N GLY A 112 -8.76 -10.66 12.69
CA GLY A 112 -7.74 -10.28 13.66
C GLY A 112 -7.03 -11.46 14.31
N GLY A 113 -6.05 -11.16 15.16
CA GLY A 113 -5.22 -12.17 15.83
C GLY A 113 -4.11 -12.72 14.93
N SER A 114 -4.25 -13.92 14.37
CA SER A 114 -3.22 -14.53 13.53
C SER A 114 -2.92 -13.72 12.26
N PHE A 115 -1.73 -13.94 11.68
CA PHE A 115 -1.36 -13.29 10.43
C PHE A 115 -2.37 -13.59 9.30
N GLU A 116 -2.83 -14.83 9.17
CA GLU A 116 -3.79 -15.25 8.16
C GLU A 116 -5.11 -14.49 8.27
N ASN A 117 -5.57 -14.27 9.50
CA ASN A 117 -6.77 -13.49 9.76
C ASN A 117 -6.57 -12.01 9.41
N ARG A 118 -5.46 -11.41 9.84
CA ARG A 118 -5.15 -10.01 9.51
C ARG A 118 -4.98 -9.79 8.01
N ALA A 119 -4.45 -10.76 7.27
CA ALA A 119 -4.28 -10.73 5.83
C ALA A 119 -5.60 -10.92 5.05
N ARG A 120 -6.61 -11.55 5.63
CA ARG A 120 -7.85 -11.99 4.99
C ARG A 120 -8.57 -10.86 4.22
N TRP A 121 -8.84 -9.75 4.87
CA TRP A 121 -9.55 -8.64 4.23
C TRP A 121 -8.71 -7.90 3.18
N PRO A 122 -7.44 -7.50 3.45
CA PRO A 122 -6.57 -6.93 2.43
C PRO A 122 -6.42 -7.80 1.17
N LEU A 123 -6.25 -9.11 1.33
CA LEU A 123 -6.22 -10.05 0.19
C LEU A 123 -7.55 -10.06 -0.57
N SER A 124 -8.69 -10.00 0.13
CA SER A 124 -9.99 -9.97 -0.53
C SER A 124 -10.19 -8.72 -1.38
N VAL A 125 -9.60 -7.57 -0.99
CA VAL A 125 -9.59 -6.33 -1.78
C VAL A 125 -8.79 -6.53 -3.08
N LEU A 126 -7.55 -7.02 -2.98
CA LEU A 126 -6.69 -7.25 -4.14
C LEU A 126 -7.30 -8.25 -5.12
N LYS A 127 -7.83 -9.36 -4.60
CA LYS A 127 -8.54 -10.38 -5.39
C LYS A 127 -9.73 -9.78 -6.14
N ALA A 128 -10.61 -9.06 -5.45
CA ALA A 128 -11.80 -8.45 -6.06
C ALA A 128 -11.43 -7.40 -7.12
N MET A 129 -10.37 -6.61 -6.88
CA MET A 129 -9.84 -5.68 -7.88
C MET A 129 -9.34 -6.42 -9.13
N ARG A 130 -8.54 -7.49 -8.97
CA ARG A 130 -8.05 -8.32 -10.08
C ARG A 130 -9.19 -8.96 -10.87
N GLU A 131 -10.18 -9.50 -10.19
CA GLU A 131 -11.39 -10.06 -10.83
C GLU A 131 -12.15 -8.99 -11.63
N ARG A 132 -12.22 -7.75 -11.14
CA ARG A 132 -12.92 -6.64 -11.78
C ARG A 132 -12.20 -6.09 -13.02
N VAL A 133 -10.88 -5.95 -12.98
CA VAL A 133 -10.11 -5.33 -14.07
C VAL A 133 -9.40 -6.34 -14.97
N GLY A 134 -9.33 -7.61 -14.57
CA GLY A 134 -8.62 -8.66 -15.31
C GLY A 134 -7.15 -8.29 -15.53
N LYS A 135 -6.64 -8.54 -16.73
CA LYS A 135 -5.29 -8.15 -17.16
C LYS A 135 -5.24 -6.79 -17.86
N GLY A 136 -6.35 -6.07 -17.90
CA GLY A 136 -6.46 -4.77 -18.59
C GLY A 136 -5.85 -3.60 -17.82
N LEU A 137 -5.45 -3.80 -16.57
CA LEU A 137 -4.82 -2.80 -15.71
C LEU A 137 -3.73 -3.46 -14.86
N CYS A 138 -2.53 -2.90 -14.84
CA CYS A 138 -1.48 -3.31 -13.92
C CYS A 138 -1.87 -2.93 -12.48
N ILE A 139 -1.74 -3.85 -11.55
CA ILE A 139 -1.95 -3.60 -10.11
C ILE A 139 -0.60 -3.68 -9.41
N ASP A 140 -0.09 -2.53 -8.98
CA ASP A 140 1.07 -2.40 -8.10
C ASP A 140 0.59 -2.34 -6.64
N MET A 141 1.33 -2.93 -5.71
CA MET A 141 1.03 -2.84 -4.28
C MET A 141 2.19 -2.24 -3.53
N ARG A 142 1.96 -1.06 -2.95
CA ARG A 142 2.95 -0.44 -2.06
C ARG A 142 2.80 -0.99 -0.65
N ILE A 143 3.91 -1.54 -0.11
CA ILE A 143 3.94 -2.16 1.21
C ILE A 143 5.19 -1.70 1.99
N SER A 144 5.08 -1.62 3.33
CA SER A 144 6.25 -1.43 4.19
C SER A 144 6.98 -2.76 4.36
N GLY A 145 8.27 -2.81 4.04
CA GLY A 145 9.12 -3.96 4.35
C GLY A 145 9.19 -4.23 5.85
N ASP A 146 9.13 -3.16 6.64
CA ASP A 146 9.04 -3.19 8.10
C ASP A 146 8.35 -1.90 8.59
N GLU A 147 7.45 -2.00 9.55
CA GLU A 147 6.80 -0.82 10.15
C GLU A 147 7.71 -0.05 11.10
N LEU A 148 8.83 -0.66 11.53
CA LEU A 148 9.84 -0.11 12.44
C LEU A 148 9.33 0.21 13.85
N VAL A 149 8.14 -0.22 14.20
CA VAL A 149 7.52 0.05 15.52
C VAL A 149 7.42 -1.23 16.35
N PRO A 150 7.59 -1.15 17.67
CA PRO A 150 7.36 -2.30 18.53
C PRO A 150 5.92 -2.83 18.39
N GLY A 151 5.80 -4.13 18.14
CA GLY A 151 4.51 -4.80 17.93
C GLY A 151 3.88 -4.52 16.55
N GLY A 152 4.61 -3.91 15.63
CA GLY A 152 4.20 -3.75 14.24
C GLY A 152 4.56 -4.94 13.36
N MET A 153 4.17 -4.88 12.09
CA MET A 153 4.50 -5.88 11.09
C MET A 153 5.97 -5.76 10.66
N GLY A 154 6.70 -6.87 10.70
CA GLY A 154 8.09 -6.96 10.24
C GLY A 154 8.23 -7.65 8.89
N ILE A 155 9.49 -7.75 8.41
CA ILE A 155 9.80 -8.25 7.06
C ILE A 155 9.29 -9.68 6.79
N GLU A 156 9.27 -10.56 7.76
CA GLU A 156 8.83 -11.94 7.54
C GLU A 156 7.32 -12.02 7.26
N GLU A 157 6.50 -11.26 7.99
CA GLU A 157 5.07 -11.15 7.70
C GLU A 157 4.82 -10.40 6.38
N THR A 158 5.64 -9.39 6.05
CA THR A 158 5.58 -8.69 4.76
C THR A 158 5.83 -9.65 3.60
N LYS A 159 6.88 -10.49 3.67
CA LYS A 159 7.15 -11.53 2.65
C LYS A 159 5.99 -12.53 2.57
N ALA A 160 5.49 -12.98 3.72
CA ALA A 160 4.34 -13.89 3.76
C ALA A 160 3.10 -13.28 3.09
N PHE A 161 2.83 -11.97 3.28
CA PHE A 161 1.74 -11.30 2.60
C PHE A 161 1.95 -11.18 1.10
N ILE A 162 3.17 -10.84 0.65
CA ILE A 162 3.51 -10.75 -0.79
C ILE A 162 3.32 -12.10 -1.48
N ARG A 163 3.74 -13.22 -0.85
CA ARG A 163 3.53 -14.58 -1.40
C ARG A 163 2.05 -14.88 -1.65
N LEU A 164 1.16 -14.43 -0.77
CA LEU A 164 -0.29 -14.58 -0.95
C LEU A 164 -0.86 -13.59 -1.97
N ALA A 165 -0.36 -12.36 -1.99
CA ALA A 165 -0.89 -11.29 -2.82
C ALA A 165 -0.47 -11.38 -4.29
N GLN A 166 0.68 -12.01 -4.60
CA GLN A 166 1.25 -12.04 -5.96
C GLN A 166 0.36 -12.71 -7.02
N GLU A 167 -0.65 -13.48 -6.62
CA GLU A 167 -1.67 -14.00 -7.54
C GLU A 167 -2.58 -12.89 -8.08
N TYR A 168 -2.69 -11.76 -7.36
CA TYR A 168 -3.64 -10.69 -7.63
C TYR A 168 -2.99 -9.37 -8.05
N ILE A 169 -1.67 -9.23 -7.86
CA ILE A 169 -0.90 -8.03 -8.21
C ILE A 169 0.14 -8.37 -9.28
N ASP A 170 0.66 -7.36 -9.96
CA ASP A 170 1.67 -7.54 -11.02
C ASP A 170 3.07 -7.11 -10.56
N THR A 171 3.16 -6.26 -9.54
CA THR A 171 4.43 -5.77 -8.96
C THR A 171 4.22 -5.36 -7.51
N VAL A 172 5.30 -5.36 -6.74
CA VAL A 172 5.32 -4.85 -5.37
C VAL A 172 6.29 -3.69 -5.23
N HIS A 173 5.84 -2.62 -4.56
CA HIS A 173 6.59 -1.40 -4.33
C HIS A 173 6.98 -1.29 -2.84
N VAL A 174 8.26 -1.45 -2.56
CA VAL A 174 8.79 -1.59 -1.19
C VAL A 174 9.19 -0.24 -0.61
N SER A 175 8.61 0.08 0.55
CA SER A 175 8.93 1.22 1.39
C SER A 175 9.14 0.77 2.84
N GLN A 176 9.07 1.66 3.83
CA GLN A 176 9.14 1.31 5.26
C GLN A 176 8.44 2.33 6.15
N GLY A 177 8.26 1.95 7.43
CA GLY A 177 7.84 2.85 8.50
C GLY A 177 6.36 3.18 8.50
N LEU A 178 5.99 4.05 9.44
CA LEU A 178 4.62 4.53 9.70
C LEU A 178 4.59 6.05 9.73
N ILE A 179 3.74 6.66 8.92
CA ILE A 179 3.59 8.12 8.84
C ILE A 179 2.88 8.71 10.05
N VAL A 180 2.05 7.92 10.71
CA VAL A 180 1.22 8.34 11.85
C VAL A 180 1.93 8.32 13.20
N GLU A 181 3.16 7.85 13.23
CA GLU A 181 4.02 7.80 14.39
C GLU A 181 5.15 8.83 14.19
N PRO A 182 5.12 10.01 14.83
CA PRO A 182 6.08 11.09 14.58
C PRO A 182 7.55 10.67 14.66
N LYS A 183 7.86 9.75 15.58
CA LYS A 183 9.22 9.20 15.74
C LYS A 183 9.71 8.43 14.50
N TYR A 184 8.79 7.79 13.76
CA TYR A 184 9.11 6.93 12.62
C TYR A 184 8.81 7.57 11.26
N MET A 185 8.13 8.71 11.25
CA MET A 185 7.82 9.46 10.03
C MET A 185 9.06 9.79 9.18
N PRO A 186 10.23 10.15 9.76
CA PRO A 186 11.45 10.40 8.97
C PRO A 186 11.93 9.19 8.16
N TYR A 187 11.56 7.97 8.54
CA TYR A 187 11.92 6.76 7.81
C TYR A 187 10.95 6.46 6.65
N THR A 188 9.73 6.97 6.72
CA THR A 188 8.73 6.87 5.65
C THR A 188 9.02 7.86 4.53
N MET A 189 9.37 9.10 4.92
CA MET A 189 9.85 10.16 4.02
C MET A 189 11.28 10.51 4.45
N PRO A 190 12.29 9.83 3.87
CA PRO A 190 13.65 9.91 4.37
C PRO A 190 14.19 11.32 4.43
N ALA A 191 14.51 11.74 5.65
CA ALA A 191 15.18 13.01 5.86
C ALA A 191 16.63 12.97 5.34
N PHE A 192 17.18 14.12 4.93
CA PHE A 192 18.52 14.25 4.32
C PHE A 192 19.67 13.73 5.18
N TYR A 193 19.47 13.60 6.49
CA TYR A 193 20.46 13.06 7.42
C TYR A 193 20.41 11.54 7.57
N LEU A 194 19.44 10.87 6.95
CA LEU A 194 19.38 9.41 6.92
C LEU A 194 20.26 8.88 5.77
N PRO A 195 20.80 7.66 5.91
CA PRO A 195 21.56 7.04 4.83
C PRO A 195 20.74 6.97 3.53
N HIS A 196 21.42 7.17 2.40
CA HIS A 196 20.83 6.89 1.09
C HIS A 196 20.45 5.41 0.96
N CYS A 197 19.49 5.13 0.09
CA CYS A 197 19.08 3.77 -0.28
C CYS A 197 18.64 2.90 0.91
N HIS A 198 18.19 3.51 2.02
CA HIS A 198 17.99 2.79 3.28
C HIS A 198 16.84 1.75 3.25
N ASN A 199 15.95 1.81 2.25
CA ASN A 199 14.91 0.80 2.04
C ASN A 199 15.38 -0.41 1.22
N VAL A 200 16.52 -0.31 0.54
CA VAL A 200 17.05 -1.36 -0.34
C VAL A 200 17.28 -2.68 0.40
N LYS A 201 17.65 -2.63 1.66
CA LYS A 201 17.76 -3.83 2.51
C LYS A 201 16.46 -4.67 2.57
N TRP A 202 15.30 -4.05 2.41
CA TRP A 202 14.02 -4.74 2.41
C TRP A 202 13.69 -5.33 1.04
N SER A 203 13.93 -4.58 -0.05
CA SER A 203 13.74 -5.12 -1.40
C SER A 203 14.70 -6.29 -1.66
N GLU A 204 15.95 -6.20 -1.22
CA GLU A 204 16.94 -7.28 -1.33
C GLU A 204 16.47 -8.56 -0.62
N GLN A 205 15.92 -8.46 0.59
CA GLN A 205 15.36 -9.62 1.32
C GLN A 205 14.11 -10.20 0.65
N ILE A 206 13.27 -9.35 0.04
CA ILE A 206 12.09 -9.79 -0.71
C ILE A 206 12.52 -10.49 -2.01
N LYS A 207 13.47 -9.92 -2.74
CA LYS A 207 14.04 -10.51 -3.97
C LYS A 207 14.75 -11.85 -3.70
N ALA A 208 15.35 -12.00 -2.54
CA ALA A 208 16.02 -13.24 -2.13
C ALA A 208 15.03 -14.37 -1.74
N ASP A 209 13.75 -14.06 -1.62
CA ASP A 209 12.72 -15.04 -1.27
C ASP A 209 12.33 -15.89 -2.49
N PRO A 210 12.58 -17.22 -2.48
CA PRO A 210 12.40 -18.07 -3.65
C PRO A 210 10.94 -18.25 -4.07
N ASP A 211 9.99 -17.91 -3.20
CA ASP A 211 8.56 -18.04 -3.45
C ASP A 211 7.91 -16.72 -3.92
N ILE A 212 8.70 -15.63 -4.09
CA ILE A 212 8.23 -14.35 -4.63
C ILE A 212 8.75 -14.20 -6.05
N HIS A 213 7.83 -14.18 -7.03
CA HIS A 213 8.16 -14.24 -8.47
C HIS A 213 7.81 -12.96 -9.24
N ILE A 214 7.15 -11.99 -8.60
CA ILE A 214 6.76 -10.72 -9.22
C ILE A 214 7.90 -9.70 -9.13
N PRO A 215 7.96 -8.71 -10.05
CA PRO A 215 8.91 -7.62 -9.98
C PRO A 215 8.81 -6.83 -8.66
N VAL A 216 9.97 -6.39 -8.17
CA VAL A 216 10.10 -5.62 -6.94
C VAL A 216 10.64 -4.23 -7.27
N THR A 217 9.86 -3.21 -6.97
CA THR A 217 10.24 -1.80 -7.02
C THR A 217 10.68 -1.34 -5.63
N VAL A 218 11.70 -0.51 -5.53
CA VAL A 218 12.15 0.08 -4.27
C VAL A 218 12.17 1.60 -4.33
N VAL A 219 11.82 2.24 -3.22
CA VAL A 219 11.84 3.71 -3.06
C VAL A 219 12.48 4.08 -1.73
N GLY A 220 13.14 5.21 -1.67
CA GLY A 220 13.64 5.80 -0.42
C GLY A 220 15.08 6.29 -0.52
N SER A 221 15.27 7.61 -0.67
CA SER A 221 16.57 8.29 -0.77
C SER A 221 17.53 7.69 -1.80
N ILE A 222 17.02 7.26 -2.96
CA ILE A 222 17.83 6.95 -4.13
C ILE A 222 17.98 8.29 -4.88
N THR A 223 19.16 8.89 -4.79
CA THR A 223 19.34 10.30 -5.19
C THR A 223 20.21 10.48 -6.42
N THR A 224 20.89 9.43 -6.85
CA THR A 224 21.75 9.46 -8.03
C THR A 224 21.45 8.31 -8.99
N VAL A 225 21.75 8.50 -10.26
CA VAL A 225 21.64 7.45 -11.28
C VAL A 225 22.57 6.27 -10.94
N ALA A 226 23.75 6.53 -10.40
CA ALA A 226 24.69 5.48 -10.01
C ALA A 226 24.14 4.58 -8.90
N GLU A 227 23.44 5.14 -7.90
CA GLU A 227 22.74 4.37 -6.87
C GLU A 227 21.65 3.50 -7.47
N ALA A 228 20.83 4.07 -8.36
CA ALA A 228 19.75 3.33 -9.01
C ALA A 228 20.31 2.18 -9.87
N GLU A 229 21.38 2.43 -10.64
CA GLU A 229 22.03 1.42 -11.46
C GLU A 229 22.62 0.28 -10.63
N GLU A 230 23.32 0.61 -9.53
CA GLU A 230 23.89 -0.37 -8.60
C GLU A 230 22.81 -1.28 -8.01
N ILE A 231 21.67 -0.74 -7.59
CA ILE A 231 20.56 -1.49 -7.02
C ILE A 231 20.03 -2.53 -8.04
N ILE A 232 19.83 -2.11 -9.28
CA ILE A 232 19.32 -2.99 -10.35
C ILE A 232 20.38 -4.01 -10.75
N ALA A 233 21.62 -3.57 -11.01
CA ALA A 233 22.72 -4.43 -11.46
C ALA A 233 23.09 -5.51 -10.41
N SER A 234 22.95 -5.19 -9.12
CA SER A 234 23.18 -6.15 -8.03
C SER A 234 21.97 -7.06 -7.73
N GLY A 235 20.85 -6.90 -8.43
CA GLY A 235 19.64 -7.70 -8.25
C GLY A 235 18.86 -7.45 -6.97
N LYS A 236 19.05 -6.27 -6.35
CA LYS A 236 18.37 -5.89 -5.09
C LYS A 236 16.95 -5.38 -5.30
N ALA A 237 16.63 -4.95 -6.51
CA ALA A 237 15.31 -4.61 -6.99
C ALA A 237 15.26 -4.78 -8.52
N ASP A 238 14.06 -4.70 -9.10
CA ASP A 238 13.85 -4.73 -10.56
C ASP A 238 13.59 -3.32 -11.12
N MET A 239 13.09 -2.43 -10.27
CA MET A 239 12.77 -1.03 -10.61
C MET A 239 13.01 -0.12 -9.40
#